data_2d652b2560e1e198880105753185df87
#
_entry.id   2d652b2560e1e198880105753185df87
#
_cell.length_a   1.000
_cell.length_b   1.000
_cell.length_c   1.000
_cell.angle_alpha   90.00
_cell.angle_beta   90.00
_cell.angle_gamma   90.00
#
_symmetry.space_group_name_H-M   'P 1'
#
loop_
_entity.id
_entity.type
_entity.pdbx_description
1 polymer ?
#
loop_
_entity_poly.entity_id
_entity_poly.type
_entity_poly.pdbx_seq_one_letter_code
_entity_poly.pdbx_strand_id
1 'polypeptide(L)'
;MAKDSSFDVVSELDLQEVRNAVDQTSREISQRFDFKNTQSAVELAHEGEGNTIQVRSNTEQKVKDCVKVLEEKLVKRKVPLRALQRGEIQPAAGGTARQSLALNQGISTDHARAIVKSIKDKKVKAQASIQGDQVRVSSKSRDVLQEVMAGLKEQDFGIPLQFTNYR
;
A
#
# COMPACT_ATOMS: atom_id res chain seq x y z
N MET A 1 -32.42 -10.03 -22.05
CA MET A 1 -30.97 -10.03 -22.11
C MET A 1 -30.36 -10.19 -20.70
N ALA A 2 -29.47 -11.13 -20.57
CA ALA A 2 -28.76 -11.29 -19.31
C ALA A 2 -27.87 -10.09 -19.09
N LYS A 3 -27.96 -9.45 -17.92
CA LYS A 3 -27.03 -8.38 -17.54
C LYS A 3 -25.69 -9.00 -17.19
N ASP A 4 -24.63 -8.34 -17.60
CA ASP A 4 -23.31 -8.73 -17.19
C ASP A 4 -23.14 -8.51 -15.67
N SER A 5 -22.49 -9.45 -15.01
CA SER A 5 -22.02 -9.25 -13.64
C SER A 5 -20.67 -8.53 -13.68
N SER A 6 -20.36 -7.81 -12.64
CA SER A 6 -19.10 -7.06 -12.57
C SER A 6 -18.59 -6.92 -11.13
N PHE A 7 -17.31 -6.60 -11.03
CA PHE A 7 -16.72 -6.14 -9.77
C PHE A 7 -15.64 -5.10 -10.10
N ASP A 8 -15.26 -4.34 -9.10
CA ASP A 8 -14.21 -3.35 -9.23
C ASP A 8 -12.96 -3.80 -8.45
N VAL A 9 -11.80 -3.68 -9.09
CA VAL A 9 -10.50 -3.85 -8.44
C VAL A 9 -10.05 -2.47 -7.97
N VAL A 10 -9.79 -2.35 -6.69
CA VAL A 10 -9.36 -1.10 -6.06
C VAL A 10 -8.12 -1.33 -5.22
N SER A 11 -7.40 -0.27 -4.93
CA SER A 11 -6.29 -0.29 -3.97
C SER A 11 -6.55 0.83 -2.97
N GLU A 12 -7.26 0.51 -1.90
CA GLU A 12 -7.65 1.46 -0.88
C GLU A 12 -6.73 1.35 0.33
N LEU A 13 -6.51 2.49 0.97
CA LEU A 13 -5.69 2.60 2.15
C LEU A 13 -6.51 3.29 3.24
N ASP A 14 -6.58 2.67 4.41
CA ASP A 14 -7.21 3.28 5.57
C ASP A 14 -6.20 4.18 6.27
N LEU A 15 -6.24 5.47 5.96
CA LEU A 15 -5.30 6.44 6.52
C LEU A 15 -5.44 6.58 8.04
N GLN A 16 -6.62 6.35 8.60
CA GLN A 16 -6.79 6.39 10.05
C GLN A 16 -6.01 5.26 10.72
N GLU A 17 -6.02 4.06 10.14
CA GLU A 17 -5.23 2.95 10.66
C GLU A 17 -3.73 3.18 10.48
N VAL A 18 -3.32 3.81 9.38
CA VAL A 18 -1.91 4.21 9.21
C VAL A 18 -1.52 5.21 10.29
N ARG A 19 -2.35 6.22 10.56
CA ARG A 19 -2.11 7.21 11.60
C ARG A 19 -2.00 6.56 12.98
N ASN A 20 -2.88 5.61 13.28
CA ASN A 20 -2.84 4.87 14.55
C ASN A 20 -1.54 4.08 14.68
N ALA A 21 -1.09 3.45 13.60
CA ALA A 21 0.18 2.70 13.58
C ALA A 21 1.37 3.63 13.81
N VAL A 22 1.39 4.80 13.17
CA VAL A 22 2.45 5.81 13.35
C VAL A 22 2.46 6.30 14.79
N ASP A 23 1.31 6.60 15.38
CA ASP A 23 1.20 7.03 16.77
C ASP A 23 1.72 5.97 17.73
N GLN A 24 1.36 4.70 17.52
CA GLN A 24 1.85 3.59 18.34
C GLN A 24 3.36 3.42 18.20
N THR A 25 3.89 3.56 16.98
CA THR A 25 5.32 3.50 16.73
C THR A 25 6.04 4.61 17.49
N SER A 26 5.54 5.84 17.43
CA SER A 26 6.13 6.98 18.13
C SER A 26 6.16 6.75 19.64
N ARG A 27 5.08 6.20 20.21
CA ARG A 27 5.02 5.90 21.65
C ARG A 27 6.04 4.84 22.04
N GLU A 28 6.14 3.75 21.27
CA GLU A 28 7.06 2.68 21.58
C GLU A 28 8.50 3.17 21.49
N ILE A 29 8.85 3.91 20.42
CA ILE A 29 10.19 4.48 20.24
C ILE A 29 10.55 5.40 21.42
N SER A 30 9.61 6.23 21.89
CA SER A 30 9.87 7.14 23.00
C SER A 30 10.10 6.43 24.32
N GLN A 31 9.65 5.19 24.46
CA GLN A 31 9.73 4.42 25.70
C GLN A 31 10.82 3.35 25.71
N ARG A 32 11.28 2.92 24.51
CA ARG A 32 12.29 1.86 24.43
C ARG A 32 13.69 2.40 24.72
N PHE A 33 14.42 1.65 25.52
CA PHE A 33 15.77 2.02 25.93
C PHE A 33 16.74 2.09 24.74
N ASP A 34 16.60 1.20 23.75
CA ASP A 34 17.48 1.16 22.58
C ASP A 34 17.32 2.36 21.63
N PHE A 35 16.24 3.14 21.79
CA PHE A 35 16.03 4.38 21.06
C PHE A 35 16.34 5.63 21.87
N LYS A 36 16.83 5.48 23.09
CA LYS A 36 17.16 6.62 23.95
C LYS A 36 18.32 7.42 23.35
N ASN A 37 18.14 8.74 23.27
CA ASN A 37 19.15 9.67 22.74
C ASN A 37 19.52 9.44 21.28
N THR A 38 18.63 8.80 20.50
CA THR A 38 18.87 8.54 19.08
C THR A 38 18.21 9.57 18.16
N GLN A 39 17.47 10.53 18.71
CA GLN A 39 16.72 11.53 17.94
C GLN A 39 15.73 10.87 16.96
N SER A 40 15.21 9.70 17.32
CA SER A 40 14.29 8.96 16.45
C SER A 40 12.92 9.60 16.43
N ALA A 41 12.36 9.72 15.24
CA ALA A 41 11.01 10.24 15.04
C ALA A 41 10.35 9.55 13.84
N VAL A 42 9.05 9.30 13.96
CA VAL A 42 8.22 8.77 12.86
C VAL A 42 6.99 9.65 12.78
N GLU A 43 6.74 10.22 11.61
CA GLU A 43 5.64 11.17 11.40
C GLU A 43 4.91 10.87 10.09
N LEU A 44 3.59 11.03 10.11
CA LEU A 44 2.77 11.00 8.90
C LEU A 44 2.72 12.42 8.34
N ALA A 45 3.17 12.58 7.10
CA ALA A 45 3.21 13.87 6.41
C ALA A 45 2.42 13.81 5.12
N HIS A 46 1.89 14.96 4.71
CA HIS A 46 1.21 15.13 3.45
C HIS A 46 2.14 15.88 2.50
N GLU A 47 2.56 15.23 1.40
CA GLU A 47 3.44 15.83 0.42
C GLU A 47 2.77 15.82 -0.96
N GLY A 48 2.58 17.01 -1.55
CA GLY A 48 1.90 17.12 -2.83
C GLY A 48 0.49 16.55 -2.76
N GLU A 49 0.17 15.63 -3.65
CA GLU A 49 -1.13 14.94 -3.67
C GLU A 49 -1.14 13.65 -2.85
N GLY A 50 -0.02 13.30 -2.23
CA GLY A 50 0.13 12.04 -1.53
C GLY A 50 0.46 12.17 -0.06
N ASN A 51 0.44 11.05 0.62
CA ASN A 51 0.84 10.95 2.01
C ASN A 51 2.15 10.16 2.10
N THR A 52 3.01 10.55 3.02
CA THR A 52 4.27 9.86 3.28
C THR A 52 4.45 9.67 4.78
N ILE A 53 5.21 8.64 5.14
CA ILE A 53 5.69 8.48 6.50
C ILE A 53 7.16 8.88 6.50
N GLN A 54 7.51 9.86 7.32
CA GLN A 54 8.89 10.34 7.47
C GLN A 54 9.51 9.68 8.68
N VAL A 55 10.66 9.04 8.48
CA VAL A 55 11.40 8.38 9.55
C VAL A 55 12.77 9.05 9.67
N ARG A 56 13.14 9.42 10.88
CA ARG A 56 14.42 10.07 11.17
C ARG A 56 15.08 9.45 12.39
N SER A 57 16.40 9.37 12.37
CA SER A 57 17.19 8.97 13.55
C SER A 57 18.62 9.47 13.40
N ASN A 58 19.46 9.20 14.41
CA ASN A 58 20.87 9.63 14.39
C ASN A 58 21.76 8.74 13.52
N THR A 59 21.34 7.54 13.13
CA THR A 59 22.10 6.63 12.26
C THR A 59 21.17 5.93 11.28
N GLU A 60 21.74 5.42 10.18
CA GLU A 60 21.00 4.58 9.23
C GLU A 60 20.41 3.34 9.90
N GLN A 61 21.19 2.70 10.77
CA GLN A 61 20.73 1.48 11.44
C GLN A 61 19.52 1.77 12.32
N LYS A 62 19.50 2.89 13.03
CA LYS A 62 18.34 3.27 13.85
C LYS A 62 17.14 3.65 13.03
N VAL A 63 17.32 4.22 11.82
CA VAL A 63 16.22 4.43 10.88
C VAL A 63 15.59 3.08 10.51
N LYS A 64 16.41 2.08 10.19
CA LYS A 64 15.93 0.73 9.89
C LYS A 64 15.19 0.11 11.06
N ASP A 65 15.69 0.32 12.28
CA ASP A 65 15.04 -0.19 13.50
C ASP A 65 13.67 0.47 13.70
N CYS A 66 13.57 1.79 13.46
CA CYS A 66 12.28 2.50 13.51
C CYS A 66 11.29 1.95 12.49
N VAL A 67 11.74 1.69 11.27
CA VAL A 67 10.89 1.15 10.20
C VAL A 67 10.37 -0.23 10.59
N LYS A 68 11.20 -1.07 11.24
CA LYS A 68 10.74 -2.38 11.72
C LYS A 68 9.61 -2.25 12.73
N VAL A 69 9.72 -1.33 13.68
CA VAL A 69 8.64 -1.09 14.66
C VAL A 69 7.38 -0.63 13.93
N LEU A 70 7.54 0.30 12.99
CA LEU A 70 6.42 0.80 12.19
C LEU A 70 5.72 -0.34 11.42
N GLU A 71 6.50 -1.20 10.77
CA GLU A 71 5.94 -2.33 10.01
C GLU A 71 5.15 -3.28 10.91
N GLU A 72 5.64 -3.57 12.11
CA GLU A 72 4.93 -4.40 13.07
C GLU A 72 3.57 -3.79 13.45
N LYS A 73 3.53 -2.47 13.67
CA LYS A 73 2.29 -1.78 14.01
C LYS A 73 1.31 -1.75 12.84
N LEU A 74 1.83 -1.53 11.61
CA LEU A 74 1.00 -1.56 10.41
C LEU A 74 0.36 -2.93 10.20
N VAL A 75 1.14 -4.01 10.35
CA VAL A 75 0.63 -5.38 10.21
C VAL A 75 -0.46 -5.66 11.26
N LYS A 76 -0.24 -5.27 12.51
CA LYS A 76 -1.24 -5.45 13.57
C LYS A 76 -2.53 -4.71 13.27
N ARG A 77 -2.45 -3.60 12.57
CA ARG A 77 -3.61 -2.79 12.17
C ARG A 77 -4.19 -3.19 10.82
N LYS A 78 -3.72 -4.30 10.26
CA LYS A 78 -4.18 -4.85 8.97
C LYS A 78 -3.93 -3.91 7.79
N VAL A 79 -2.90 -3.08 7.88
CA VAL A 79 -2.43 -2.26 6.77
C VAL A 79 -1.38 -3.08 6.01
N PRO A 80 -1.61 -3.38 4.72
CA PRO A 80 -0.65 -4.19 3.96
C PRO A 80 0.67 -3.46 3.77
N LEU A 81 1.78 -4.15 3.97
CA LEU A 81 3.11 -3.55 3.75
C LEU A 81 3.35 -3.20 2.28
N ARG A 82 2.63 -3.82 1.36
CA ARG A 82 2.66 -3.46 -0.07
C ARG A 82 2.16 -2.04 -0.33
N ALA A 83 1.43 -1.44 0.60
CA ALA A 83 1.03 -0.04 0.50
C ALA A 83 2.19 0.93 0.67
N LEU A 84 3.34 0.46 1.19
CA LEU A 84 4.51 1.29 1.39
C LEU A 84 5.46 1.22 0.20
N GLN A 85 5.84 2.37 -0.32
CA GLN A 85 6.93 2.50 -1.27
C GLN A 85 8.12 3.12 -0.55
N ARG A 86 9.14 2.32 -0.26
CA ARG A 86 10.28 2.74 0.53
C ARG A 86 11.26 3.55 -0.33
N GLY A 87 11.55 4.79 0.10
CA GLY A 87 12.64 5.56 -0.48
C GLY A 87 13.98 5.11 0.09
N GLU A 88 15.04 5.67 -0.43
CA GLU A 88 16.39 5.41 0.09
C GLU A 88 16.61 6.17 1.39
N ILE A 89 17.43 5.59 2.26
CA ILE A 89 17.88 6.27 3.48
C ILE A 89 18.91 7.33 3.06
N GLN A 90 18.65 8.58 3.45
CA GLN A 90 19.49 9.72 3.06
C GLN A 90 20.07 10.41 4.29
N PRO A 91 21.28 11.00 4.18
CA PRO A 91 21.78 11.85 5.24
C PRO A 91 20.89 13.08 5.39
N ALA A 92 20.77 13.55 6.63
CA ALA A 92 19.97 14.71 6.97
C ALA A 92 20.80 15.67 7.83
N ALA A 93 20.25 16.86 8.10
CA ALA A 93 20.93 17.89 8.87
C ALA A 93 21.40 17.38 10.25
N GLY A 94 22.57 17.88 10.70
CA GLY A 94 23.10 17.53 12.02
C GLY A 94 23.66 16.12 12.14
N GLY A 95 24.05 15.50 11.03
CA GLY A 95 24.60 14.15 11.05
C GLY A 95 23.57 13.05 11.23
N THR A 96 22.28 13.38 11.09
CA THR A 96 21.17 12.40 11.18
C THR A 96 20.95 11.70 9.86
N ALA A 97 20.06 10.70 9.86
CA ALA A 97 19.59 10.00 8.67
C ALA A 97 18.08 10.04 8.61
N ARG A 98 17.53 9.97 7.39
CA ARG A 98 16.08 9.98 7.18
C ARG A 98 15.69 9.05 6.06
N GLN A 99 14.44 8.59 6.09
CA GLN A 99 13.83 7.81 5.02
C GLN A 99 12.38 8.24 4.86
N SER A 100 11.95 8.40 3.61
CA SER A 100 10.55 8.65 3.28
C SER A 100 9.92 7.38 2.78
N LEU A 101 8.73 7.05 3.30
CA LEU A 101 7.93 5.92 2.87
C LEU A 101 6.65 6.48 2.25
N ALA A 102 6.54 6.42 0.93
CA ALA A 102 5.34 6.89 0.25
C ALA A 102 4.21 5.88 0.44
N LEU A 103 2.99 6.37 0.59
CA LEU A 103 1.81 5.54 0.74
C LEU A 103 1.09 5.45 -0.60
N ASN A 104 0.97 4.22 -1.12
CA ASN A 104 0.25 3.96 -2.36
C ASN A 104 -1.25 3.92 -2.08
N GLN A 105 -1.99 4.78 -2.77
CA GLN A 105 -3.44 4.87 -2.65
C GLN A 105 -4.03 5.01 -4.05
N GLY A 106 -5.01 4.13 -4.37
CA GLY A 106 -5.55 4.03 -5.70
C GLY A 106 -4.65 3.19 -6.62
N ILE A 107 -5.15 2.87 -7.80
CA ILE A 107 -4.40 2.12 -8.81
C ILE A 107 -3.89 3.10 -9.87
N SER A 108 -2.57 3.20 -10.01
CA SER A 108 -1.96 4.04 -11.05
C SER A 108 -2.29 3.48 -12.44
N THR A 109 -2.12 4.31 -13.47
CA THR A 109 -2.35 3.88 -14.85
C THR A 109 -1.48 2.69 -15.22
N ASP A 110 -0.21 2.68 -14.80
CA ASP A 110 0.70 1.57 -15.09
C ASP A 110 0.27 0.27 -14.41
N HIS A 111 -0.12 0.33 -13.15
CA HIS A 111 -0.65 -0.84 -12.43
C HIS A 111 -1.97 -1.31 -13.05
N ALA A 112 -2.83 -0.38 -13.44
CA ALA A 112 -4.10 -0.73 -14.08
C ALA A 112 -3.87 -1.44 -15.42
N ARG A 113 -2.91 -0.99 -16.21
CA ARG A 113 -2.55 -1.65 -17.48
C ARG A 113 -2.03 -3.07 -17.24
N ALA A 114 -1.20 -3.26 -16.21
CA ALA A 114 -0.69 -4.58 -15.86
C ALA A 114 -1.82 -5.53 -15.44
N ILE A 115 -2.79 -5.04 -14.69
CA ILE A 115 -3.96 -5.83 -14.28
C ILE A 115 -4.80 -6.21 -15.50
N VAL A 116 -5.09 -5.26 -16.37
CA VAL A 116 -5.86 -5.50 -17.61
C VAL A 116 -5.15 -6.52 -18.50
N LYS A 117 -3.84 -6.38 -18.66
CA LYS A 117 -3.04 -7.32 -19.45
C LYS A 117 -3.09 -8.72 -18.87
N SER A 118 -2.97 -8.85 -17.55
CA SER A 118 -3.06 -10.14 -16.87
C SER A 118 -4.38 -10.83 -17.14
N ILE A 119 -5.49 -10.09 -17.14
CA ILE A 119 -6.82 -10.63 -17.43
C ILE A 119 -6.91 -11.08 -18.89
N LYS A 120 -6.41 -10.27 -19.82
CA LYS A 120 -6.40 -10.62 -21.24
C LYS A 120 -5.57 -11.86 -21.55
N ASP A 121 -4.42 -11.99 -20.90
CA ASP A 121 -3.50 -13.11 -21.11
C ASP A 121 -4.11 -14.46 -20.67
N LYS A 122 -5.08 -14.44 -19.79
CA LYS A 122 -5.79 -15.66 -19.37
C LYS A 122 -6.82 -16.15 -20.38
N LYS A 123 -7.12 -15.34 -21.38
CA LYS A 123 -8.07 -15.70 -22.47
C LYS A 123 -9.45 -16.12 -21.95
N VAL A 124 -9.88 -15.57 -20.83
CA VAL A 124 -11.20 -15.79 -20.28
C VAL A 124 -12.21 -14.80 -20.90
N LYS A 125 -13.50 -15.15 -20.85
CA LYS A 125 -14.55 -14.30 -21.40
C LYS A 125 -14.94 -13.20 -20.40
N ALA A 126 -13.99 -12.33 -20.10
CA ALA A 126 -14.19 -11.17 -19.24
C ALA A 126 -13.64 -9.93 -19.92
N GLN A 127 -14.23 -8.79 -19.61
CA GLN A 127 -13.78 -7.50 -20.09
C GLN A 127 -13.27 -6.69 -18.90
N ALA A 128 -12.15 -5.99 -19.10
CA ALA A 128 -11.58 -5.13 -18.09
C ALA A 128 -11.45 -3.72 -18.64
N SER A 129 -11.87 -2.73 -17.88
CA SER A 129 -11.75 -1.32 -18.25
C SER A 129 -11.17 -0.50 -17.10
N ILE A 130 -10.32 0.44 -17.45
CA ILE A 130 -9.72 1.36 -16.47
C ILE A 130 -10.69 2.49 -16.24
N GLN A 131 -11.09 2.71 -14.97
CA GLN A 131 -12.00 3.78 -14.59
C GLN A 131 -11.38 4.59 -13.45
N GLY A 132 -10.75 5.71 -13.79
CA GLY A 132 -10.05 6.52 -12.80
C GLY A 132 -8.90 5.73 -12.17
N ASP A 133 -8.97 5.54 -10.87
CA ASP A 133 -7.98 4.77 -10.11
C ASP A 133 -8.43 3.34 -9.79
N GLN A 134 -9.37 2.81 -10.56
CA GLN A 134 -9.95 1.48 -10.40
C GLN A 134 -9.94 0.72 -11.72
N VAL A 135 -10.10 -0.60 -11.64
CA VAL A 135 -10.30 -1.44 -12.83
C VAL A 135 -11.62 -2.18 -12.66
N ARG A 136 -12.53 -1.99 -13.59
CA ARG A 136 -13.80 -2.71 -13.60
C ARG A 136 -13.70 -3.94 -14.46
N VAL A 137 -14.10 -5.08 -13.92
CA VAL A 137 -14.10 -6.35 -14.62
C VAL A 137 -15.55 -6.83 -14.76
N SER A 138 -15.96 -7.17 -15.97
CA SER A 138 -17.32 -7.64 -16.24
C SER A 138 -17.31 -8.93 -17.04
N SER A 139 -18.33 -9.75 -16.84
CA SER A 139 -18.52 -10.99 -17.58
C SER A 139 -19.98 -11.42 -17.49
N LYS A 140 -20.45 -12.17 -18.47
CA LYS A 140 -21.75 -12.82 -18.41
C LYS A 140 -21.77 -13.99 -17.43
N SER A 141 -20.58 -14.52 -17.08
CA SER A 141 -20.44 -15.66 -16.18
C SER A 141 -19.82 -15.22 -14.86
N ARG A 142 -20.52 -15.47 -13.75
CA ARG A 142 -19.98 -15.23 -12.41
C ARG A 142 -18.78 -16.12 -12.11
N ASP A 143 -18.79 -17.35 -12.66
CA ASP A 143 -17.66 -18.28 -12.47
C ASP A 143 -16.38 -17.72 -13.09
N VAL A 144 -16.48 -17.08 -14.26
CA VAL A 144 -15.32 -16.41 -14.89
C VAL A 144 -14.82 -15.28 -14.00
N LEU A 145 -15.72 -14.50 -13.40
CA LEU A 145 -15.29 -13.43 -12.47
C LEU A 145 -14.56 -13.98 -11.26
N GLN A 146 -14.99 -15.12 -10.71
CA GLN A 146 -14.30 -15.78 -9.59
C GLN A 146 -12.91 -16.25 -10.00
N GLU A 147 -12.75 -16.81 -11.19
CA GLU A 147 -11.44 -17.19 -11.72
C GLU A 147 -10.51 -15.98 -11.85
N VAL A 148 -11.03 -14.86 -12.37
CA VAL A 148 -10.25 -13.63 -12.50
C VAL A 148 -9.78 -13.13 -11.14
N MET A 149 -10.68 -13.09 -10.14
CA MET A 149 -10.31 -12.69 -8.78
C MET A 149 -9.23 -13.57 -8.20
N ALA A 150 -9.38 -14.90 -8.30
CA ALA A 150 -8.39 -15.85 -7.78
C ALA A 150 -7.02 -15.61 -8.43
N GLY A 151 -7.00 -15.43 -9.74
CA GLY A 151 -5.76 -15.17 -10.47
C GLY A 151 -5.09 -13.86 -10.09
N LEU A 152 -5.87 -12.80 -9.85
CA LEU A 152 -5.33 -11.52 -9.42
C LEU A 152 -4.79 -11.58 -8.00
N LYS A 153 -5.43 -12.34 -7.12
CA LYS A 153 -4.94 -12.53 -5.74
C LYS A 153 -3.59 -13.25 -5.69
N GLU A 154 -3.35 -14.16 -6.61
CA GLU A 154 -2.09 -14.93 -6.66
C GLU A 154 -0.91 -14.13 -7.19
N GLN A 155 -1.16 -13.06 -7.93
CA GLN A 155 -0.11 -12.24 -8.53
C GLN A 155 0.28 -11.09 -7.63
N ASP A 156 1.56 -10.70 -7.70
CA ASP A 156 2.07 -9.53 -7.00
C ASP A 156 2.20 -8.38 -8.00
N PHE A 157 1.31 -7.41 -7.89
CA PHE A 157 1.34 -6.20 -8.71
C PHE A 157 2.09 -5.05 -8.02
N GLY A 158 2.69 -5.30 -6.85
CA GLY A 158 3.42 -4.28 -6.09
C GLY A 158 2.53 -3.36 -5.27
N ILE A 159 1.22 -3.54 -5.32
CA ILE A 159 0.22 -2.80 -4.53
C ILE A 159 -0.81 -3.78 -3.96
N PRO A 160 -1.45 -3.43 -2.83
CA PRO A 160 -2.56 -4.25 -2.33
C PRO A 160 -3.77 -4.08 -3.24
N LEU A 161 -4.50 -5.17 -3.45
CA LEU A 161 -5.73 -5.15 -4.24
C LEU A 161 -6.91 -5.59 -3.40
N GLN A 162 -8.03 -4.89 -3.52
CA GLN A 162 -9.31 -5.29 -2.95
C GLN A 162 -10.34 -5.39 -4.08
N PHE A 163 -11.36 -6.19 -3.86
CA PHE A 163 -12.44 -6.40 -4.84
C PHE A 163 -13.76 -5.97 -4.21
N THR A 164 -14.47 -5.10 -4.88
CA THR A 164 -15.66 -4.46 -4.33
C THR A 164 -16.70 -4.22 -5.43
N ASN A 165 -17.84 -3.65 -5.05
CA ASN A 165 -18.94 -3.30 -5.97
C ASN A 165 -19.43 -4.45 -6.82
N TYR A 166 -19.63 -5.60 -6.21
CA TYR A 166 -20.21 -6.76 -6.90
C TYR A 166 -21.62 -6.44 -7.38
N ARG A 167 -21.85 -6.67 -8.67
CA ARG A 167 -23.16 -6.40 -9.29
C ARG A 167 -23.66 -7.57 -10.11
#